data_2b3b33fe117a86fbe255ca16bca3319b
#
_entry.id   2b3b33fe117a86fbe255ca16bca3319b
#
_cell.length_a   1.000
_cell.length_b   1.000
_cell.length_c   1.000
_cell.angle_alpha   90.00
_cell.angle_beta   90.00
_cell.angle_gamma   90.00
#
_symmetry.space_group_name_H-M   'P 1'
#
loop_
_entity.id
_entity.type
_entity.pdbx_description
1 polymer ?
#
loop_
_entity_poly.entity_id
_entity_poly.type
_entity_poly.pdbx_seq_one_letter_code
_entity_poly.pdbx_strand_id
1 'polypeptide(L)'
;VAYSVTGPAEPQGSAGLQLAPEPPGPPAAGWRRYLWEAFVAQREITPLLITIALFIFFSIDSPNFLTSLGLNSAAGFAGPYGALAVGEVLVLVLGEIDLSAGQVFLFSPWVMYWLWQLGVPVGWAICCALVVCLGIGAINGLITVFLNVPSFVGTLATNFV
;
A
#
# COMPACT_ATOMS: atom_id res chain seq x y z
N VAL A 1 -19.11 50.86 51.19
CA VAL A 1 -18.57 50.13 50.03
C VAL A 1 -18.04 48.84 50.59
N ALA A 2 -18.82 47.77 50.46
CA ALA A 2 -18.43 46.39 50.91
C ALA A 2 -17.66 45.67 49.79
N TYR A 3 -16.40 45.35 50.07
CA TYR A 3 -15.61 44.47 49.24
C TYR A 3 -16.01 43.02 49.53
N SER A 4 -16.61 42.35 48.53
CA SER A 4 -16.85 40.91 48.54
C SER A 4 -15.54 40.19 48.17
N VAL A 5 -14.96 39.49 49.12
CA VAL A 5 -13.82 38.61 48.89
C VAL A 5 -14.36 37.30 48.34
N THR A 6 -14.25 37.10 47.04
CA THR A 6 -14.47 35.79 46.42
C THR A 6 -13.29 34.90 46.75
N GLY A 7 -13.54 33.81 47.48
CA GLY A 7 -12.55 32.80 47.79
C GLY A 7 -11.97 32.13 46.55
N PRO A 8 -10.81 31.46 46.66
CA PRO A 8 -10.15 30.81 45.54
C PRO A 8 -11.04 29.70 44.96
N ALA A 9 -11.21 29.72 43.65
CA ALA A 9 -11.91 28.68 42.89
C ALA A 9 -11.27 27.32 43.17
N GLU A 10 -12.06 26.36 43.62
CA GLU A 10 -11.62 24.99 43.74
C GLU A 10 -11.11 24.48 42.37
N PRO A 11 -10.00 23.75 42.35
CA PRO A 11 -9.53 23.14 41.11
C PRO A 11 -10.62 22.16 40.63
N GLN A 12 -11.19 22.48 39.47
CA GLN A 12 -12.14 21.59 38.78
C GLN A 12 -11.46 20.22 38.64
N GLY A 13 -12.14 19.23 39.21
CA GLY A 13 -11.68 17.88 39.36
C GLY A 13 -11.08 17.32 38.05
N SER A 14 -9.99 16.65 38.20
CA SER A 14 -9.37 15.84 37.19
C SER A 14 -10.42 15.19 36.32
N ALA A 15 -10.56 15.64 35.09
CA ALA A 15 -11.29 14.93 34.06
C ALA A 15 -10.59 13.56 33.97
N GLY A 16 -11.20 12.57 34.62
CA GLY A 16 -10.66 11.23 34.65
C GLY A 16 -10.38 10.83 33.22
N LEU A 17 -9.12 10.49 32.98
CA LEU A 17 -8.70 9.87 31.74
C LEU A 17 -9.64 8.68 31.51
N GLN A 18 -10.66 8.86 30.67
CA GLN A 18 -11.52 7.77 30.27
C GLN A 18 -10.66 6.87 29.41
N LEU A 19 -10.05 5.89 30.05
CA LEU A 19 -9.41 4.79 29.34
C LEU A 19 -10.45 4.25 28.35
N ALA A 20 -10.08 4.17 27.09
CA ALA A 20 -10.90 3.54 26.08
C ALA A 20 -11.38 2.20 26.65
N PRO A 21 -12.66 1.83 26.48
CA PRO A 21 -13.17 0.58 26.99
C PRO A 21 -12.26 -0.56 26.49
N GLU A 22 -11.79 -1.37 27.43
CA GLU A 22 -11.02 -2.56 27.08
C GLU A 22 -11.80 -3.35 26.03
N PRO A 23 -11.12 -3.84 24.99
CA PRO A 23 -11.77 -4.70 24.02
C PRO A 23 -12.43 -5.86 24.77
N PRO A 24 -13.67 -6.23 24.42
CA PRO A 24 -14.37 -7.28 25.11
C PRO A 24 -13.51 -8.55 25.13
N GLY A 25 -13.26 -9.07 26.33
CA GLY A 25 -12.53 -10.30 26.51
C GLY A 25 -13.22 -11.44 25.76
N PRO A 26 -12.53 -12.54 25.45
CA PRO A 26 -13.07 -13.65 24.70
C PRO A 26 -14.35 -14.16 25.37
N PRO A 27 -15.47 -14.28 24.62
CA PRO A 27 -16.72 -14.78 25.20
C PRO A 27 -16.51 -16.21 25.68
N ALA A 28 -17.12 -16.55 26.81
CA ALA A 28 -17.05 -17.88 27.43
C ALA A 28 -17.57 -19.05 26.54
N ALA A 29 -18.20 -18.72 25.43
CA ALA A 29 -18.71 -19.66 24.44
C ALA A 29 -17.83 -19.67 23.18
N GLY A 30 -16.72 -20.40 23.22
CA GLY A 30 -16.03 -20.86 22.03
C GLY A 30 -15.00 -19.90 21.45
N TRP A 31 -13.75 -20.04 21.87
CA TRP A 31 -12.58 -19.40 21.25
C TRP A 31 -12.57 -19.53 19.71
N ARG A 32 -13.14 -20.59 19.14
CA ARG A 32 -13.29 -20.81 17.69
C ARG A 32 -14.20 -19.75 17.04
N ARG A 33 -15.30 -19.39 17.71
CA ARG A 33 -16.22 -18.36 17.21
C ARG A 33 -15.59 -16.98 17.32
N TYR A 34 -14.90 -16.70 18.41
CA TYR A 34 -14.14 -15.46 18.58
C TYR A 34 -13.05 -15.30 17.52
N LEU A 35 -12.26 -16.36 17.28
CA LEU A 35 -11.25 -16.35 16.23
C LEU A 35 -11.86 -16.19 14.84
N TRP A 36 -13.00 -16.84 14.59
CA TRP A 36 -13.72 -16.71 13.32
C TRP A 36 -14.27 -15.30 13.12
N GLU A 37 -14.91 -14.73 14.14
CA GLU A 37 -15.42 -13.36 14.09
C GLU A 37 -14.28 -12.33 13.96
N ALA A 38 -13.18 -12.51 14.69
CA ALA A 38 -12.00 -11.68 14.58
C ALA A 38 -11.34 -11.84 13.20
N PHE A 39 -11.31 -13.04 12.64
CA PHE A 39 -10.77 -13.34 11.32
C PHE A 39 -11.64 -12.70 10.22
N VAL A 40 -12.97 -12.89 10.26
CA VAL A 40 -13.90 -12.34 9.25
C VAL A 40 -14.04 -10.82 9.36
N ALA A 41 -13.81 -10.24 10.54
CA ALA A 41 -13.84 -8.78 10.72
C ALA A 41 -12.65 -8.05 10.09
N GLN A 42 -11.59 -8.77 9.72
CA GLN A 42 -10.43 -8.16 9.04
C GLN A 42 -10.76 -7.89 7.57
N ARG A 43 -10.55 -6.66 7.14
CA ARG A 43 -10.86 -6.22 5.76
C ARG A 43 -10.03 -6.95 4.70
N GLU A 44 -8.87 -7.50 5.08
CA GLU A 44 -7.93 -8.20 4.21
C GLU A 44 -8.40 -9.61 3.82
N ILE A 45 -9.36 -10.18 4.54
CA ILE A 45 -9.85 -11.54 4.28
C ILE A 45 -10.66 -11.63 3.00
N THR A 46 -11.43 -10.60 2.68
CA THR A 46 -12.24 -10.59 1.46
C THR A 46 -11.38 -10.75 0.19
N PRO A 47 -10.31 -9.98 -0.02
CA PRO A 47 -9.41 -10.19 -1.16
C PRO A 47 -8.75 -11.57 -1.15
N LEU A 48 -8.37 -12.08 0.03
CA LEU A 48 -7.76 -13.40 0.16
C LEU A 48 -8.73 -14.51 -0.26
N LEU A 49 -9.98 -14.46 0.21
CA LEU A 49 -11.02 -15.44 -0.15
C LEU A 49 -11.32 -15.40 -1.65
N ILE A 50 -11.41 -14.20 -2.24
CA ILE A 50 -11.61 -14.05 -3.68
C ILE A 50 -10.44 -14.66 -4.45
N THR A 51 -9.21 -14.40 -4.01
CA THR A 51 -8.00 -14.97 -4.64
C THR A 51 -8.00 -16.50 -4.58
N ILE A 52 -8.33 -17.07 -3.41
CA ILE A 52 -8.44 -18.52 -3.24
C ILE A 52 -9.56 -19.09 -4.13
N ALA A 53 -10.72 -18.44 -4.15
CA ALA A 53 -11.84 -18.88 -4.98
C ALA A 53 -11.49 -18.86 -6.48
N LEU A 54 -10.83 -17.80 -6.96
CA LEU A 54 -10.36 -17.71 -8.34
C LEU A 54 -9.28 -18.77 -8.64
N PHE A 55 -8.36 -19.00 -7.70
CA PHE A 55 -7.34 -20.03 -7.87
C PHE A 55 -7.98 -21.42 -8.02
N ILE A 56 -8.94 -21.76 -7.16
CA ILE A 56 -9.68 -23.02 -7.24
C ILE A 56 -10.46 -23.10 -8.56
N PHE A 57 -11.16 -22.04 -8.93
CA PHE A 57 -11.93 -21.98 -10.17
C PHE A 57 -11.05 -22.27 -11.38
N PHE A 58 -9.95 -21.53 -11.55
CA PHE A 58 -9.06 -21.74 -12.70
C PHE A 58 -8.30 -23.08 -12.66
N SER A 59 -8.07 -23.64 -11.46
CA SER A 59 -7.47 -24.98 -11.33
C SER A 59 -8.38 -26.09 -11.85
N ILE A 60 -9.71 -25.87 -11.81
CA ILE A 60 -10.71 -26.82 -12.29
C ILE A 60 -11.06 -26.56 -13.77
N ASP A 61 -11.26 -25.29 -14.13
CA ASP A 61 -11.76 -24.88 -15.44
C ASP A 61 -10.68 -24.91 -16.53
N SER A 62 -9.41 -24.63 -16.19
CA SER A 62 -8.31 -24.54 -17.15
C SER A 62 -7.33 -25.72 -17.03
N PRO A 63 -7.27 -26.60 -18.02
CA PRO A 63 -6.34 -27.76 -18.01
C PRO A 63 -4.87 -27.36 -17.92
N ASN A 64 -4.54 -26.15 -18.40
CA ASN A 64 -3.16 -25.64 -18.46
C ASN A 64 -2.74 -24.83 -17.24
N PHE A 65 -3.66 -24.50 -16.32
CA PHE A 65 -3.39 -23.60 -15.21
C PHE A 65 -2.33 -24.14 -14.25
N LEU A 66 -2.44 -25.40 -13.85
CA LEU A 66 -1.49 -26.07 -12.93
C LEU A 66 -0.34 -26.78 -13.64
N THR A 67 -0.17 -26.58 -14.94
CA THR A 67 0.98 -27.12 -15.66
C THR A 67 2.25 -26.32 -15.32
N SER A 68 3.42 -26.93 -15.56
CA SER A 68 4.70 -26.23 -15.41
C SER A 68 4.78 -24.94 -16.23
N LEU A 69 4.18 -24.93 -17.42
CA LEU A 69 4.09 -23.73 -18.27
C LEU A 69 3.22 -22.66 -17.65
N GLY A 70 2.03 -23.02 -17.17
CA GLY A 70 1.12 -22.09 -16.48
C GLY A 70 1.71 -21.49 -15.22
N LEU A 71 2.30 -22.35 -14.38
CA LEU A 71 2.95 -21.92 -13.13
C LEU A 71 4.18 -21.02 -13.37
N ASN A 72 5.03 -21.38 -14.35
CA ASN A 72 6.18 -20.54 -14.72
C ASN A 72 5.75 -19.19 -15.27
N SER A 73 4.68 -19.16 -16.08
CA SER A 73 4.11 -17.89 -16.57
C SER A 73 3.57 -17.05 -15.43
N ALA A 74 2.80 -17.65 -14.50
CA ALA A 74 2.28 -16.96 -13.33
C ALA A 74 3.41 -16.42 -12.43
N ALA A 75 4.46 -17.22 -12.19
CA ALA A 75 5.63 -16.80 -11.41
C ALA A 75 6.38 -15.64 -12.10
N GLY A 76 6.48 -15.67 -13.43
CA GLY A 76 7.09 -14.61 -14.23
C GLY A 76 6.40 -13.25 -14.05
N PHE A 77 5.07 -13.25 -13.91
CA PHE A 77 4.30 -12.04 -13.62
C PHE A 77 4.30 -11.70 -12.12
N ALA A 78 4.22 -12.70 -11.25
CA ALA A 78 4.13 -12.47 -9.80
C ALA A 78 5.35 -11.73 -9.24
N GLY A 79 6.55 -11.99 -9.75
CA GLY A 79 7.77 -11.32 -9.30
C GLY A 79 7.74 -9.80 -9.47
N PRO A 80 7.61 -9.28 -10.69
CA PRO A 80 7.55 -7.84 -10.95
C PRO A 80 6.38 -7.14 -10.26
N TYR A 81 5.17 -7.71 -10.31
CA TYR A 81 4.01 -7.14 -9.63
C TYR A 81 4.12 -7.21 -8.11
N GLY A 82 4.75 -8.26 -7.58
CA GLY A 82 5.03 -8.36 -6.16
C GLY A 82 6.01 -7.28 -5.67
N ALA A 83 7.06 -7.01 -6.44
CA ALA A 83 7.99 -5.93 -6.12
C ALA A 83 7.31 -4.56 -6.14
N LEU A 84 6.45 -4.29 -7.15
CA LEU A 84 5.65 -3.09 -7.22
C LEU A 84 4.72 -2.95 -6.01
N ALA A 85 4.01 -4.03 -5.65
CA ALA A 85 3.11 -4.05 -4.50
C ALA A 85 3.83 -3.74 -3.18
N VAL A 86 5.06 -4.22 -2.98
CA VAL A 86 5.86 -3.89 -1.79
C VAL A 86 6.17 -2.39 -1.75
N GLY A 87 6.52 -1.78 -2.89
CA GLY A 87 6.72 -0.33 -2.99
C GLY A 87 5.46 0.46 -2.61
N GLU A 88 4.30 0.06 -3.15
CA GLU A 88 3.01 0.67 -2.84
C GLU A 88 2.63 0.56 -1.37
N VAL A 89 2.87 -0.60 -0.73
CA VAL A 89 2.61 -0.78 0.70
C VAL A 89 3.44 0.21 1.54
N LEU A 90 4.69 0.47 1.18
CA LEU A 90 5.53 1.44 1.89
C LEU A 90 4.95 2.86 1.79
N VAL A 91 4.48 3.26 0.61
CA VAL A 91 3.84 4.56 0.39
C VAL A 91 2.52 4.66 1.18
N LEU A 92 1.69 3.61 1.15
CA LEU A 92 0.44 3.55 1.90
C LEU A 92 0.64 3.60 3.43
N VAL A 93 1.71 3.00 3.96
CA VAL A 93 2.06 3.09 5.40
C VAL A 93 2.37 4.53 5.81
N LEU A 94 2.91 5.35 4.90
CA LEU A 94 3.13 6.78 5.13
C LEU A 94 1.83 7.60 5.05
N GLY A 95 0.70 6.98 4.68
CA GLY A 95 -0.58 7.65 4.48
C GLY A 95 -0.72 8.33 3.12
N GLU A 96 0.19 8.04 2.20
CA GLU A 96 0.24 8.61 0.85
C GLU A 96 -0.25 7.59 -0.19
N ILE A 97 -0.60 8.07 -1.38
CA ILE A 97 -1.04 7.22 -2.50
C ILE A 97 -0.21 7.59 -3.74
N ASP A 98 0.45 6.61 -4.35
CA ASP A 98 1.20 6.80 -5.59
C ASP A 98 0.46 6.18 -6.78
N LEU A 99 -0.21 7.04 -7.56
CA LEU A 99 -0.89 6.61 -8.78
C LEU A 99 0.05 6.51 -9.99
N SER A 100 1.30 6.98 -9.88
CA SER A 100 2.27 6.94 -10.97
C SER A 100 3.06 5.63 -11.06
N ALA A 101 3.07 4.83 -9.99
CA ALA A 101 3.90 3.64 -9.89
C ALA A 101 3.68 2.64 -11.03
N GLY A 102 2.41 2.44 -11.45
CA GLY A 102 2.07 1.59 -12.59
C GLY A 102 2.67 2.09 -13.91
N GLN A 103 2.62 3.40 -14.18
CA GLN A 103 3.18 3.99 -15.40
C GLN A 103 4.70 3.99 -15.38
N VAL A 104 5.31 4.33 -14.25
CA VAL A 104 6.76 4.27 -14.06
C VAL A 104 7.26 2.85 -14.28
N PHE A 105 6.52 1.85 -13.78
CA PHE A 105 6.82 0.43 -14.02
C PHE A 105 6.81 0.08 -15.50
N LEU A 106 5.83 0.56 -16.26
CA LEU A 106 5.74 0.32 -17.71
C LEU A 106 6.77 1.14 -18.51
N PHE A 107 7.11 2.32 -18.03
CA PHE A 107 8.07 3.23 -18.68
C PHE A 107 9.51 2.74 -18.55
N SER A 108 9.87 2.10 -17.45
CA SER A 108 11.25 1.70 -17.18
C SER A 108 11.85 0.73 -18.23
N PRO A 109 11.15 -0.33 -18.71
CA PRO A 109 11.65 -1.19 -19.77
C PRO A 109 11.78 -0.45 -21.11
N TRP A 110 10.94 0.55 -21.35
CA TRP A 110 11.01 1.36 -22.57
C TRP A 110 12.29 2.22 -22.58
N VAL A 111 12.63 2.87 -21.47
CA VAL A 111 13.89 3.62 -21.30
C VAL A 111 15.10 2.71 -21.50
N MET A 112 15.06 1.52 -20.85
CA MET A 112 16.12 0.51 -20.99
C MET A 112 16.29 0.08 -22.46
N TYR A 113 15.20 -0.24 -23.15
CA TYR A 113 15.20 -0.64 -24.55
C TYR A 113 15.74 0.45 -25.48
N TRP A 114 15.30 1.69 -25.28
CA TRP A 114 15.77 2.84 -26.07
C TRP A 114 17.27 3.06 -25.94
N LEU A 115 17.83 3.00 -24.73
CA LEU A 115 19.26 3.11 -24.49
C LEU A 115 20.05 1.95 -25.12
N TRP A 116 19.50 0.74 -25.04
CA TRP A 116 20.10 -0.43 -25.69
C TRP A 116 20.17 -0.27 -27.22
N GLN A 117 19.13 0.28 -27.84
CA GLN A 117 19.14 0.59 -29.27
C GLN A 117 20.20 1.63 -29.67
N LEU A 118 20.58 2.53 -28.75
CA LEU A 118 21.67 3.47 -28.93
C LEU A 118 23.07 2.85 -28.72
N GLY A 119 23.15 1.53 -28.49
CA GLY A 119 24.40 0.80 -28.28
C GLY A 119 24.90 0.79 -26.83
N VAL A 120 24.10 1.27 -25.86
CA VAL A 120 24.47 1.19 -24.45
C VAL A 120 24.38 -0.26 -23.97
N PRO A 121 25.43 -0.80 -23.31
CA PRO A 121 25.37 -2.16 -22.76
C PRO A 121 24.19 -2.35 -21.82
N VAL A 122 23.51 -3.50 -21.87
CA VAL A 122 22.26 -3.77 -21.14
C VAL A 122 22.36 -3.45 -19.65
N GLY A 123 23.48 -3.78 -18.99
CA GLY A 123 23.68 -3.49 -17.58
C GLY A 123 23.61 -1.98 -17.27
N TRP A 124 24.24 -1.15 -18.09
CA TRP A 124 24.17 0.32 -17.94
C TRP A 124 22.78 0.86 -18.31
N ALA A 125 22.13 0.29 -19.33
CA ALA A 125 20.76 0.67 -19.69
C ALA A 125 19.79 0.42 -18.55
N ILE A 126 19.92 -0.70 -17.82
CA ILE A 126 19.14 -0.99 -16.61
C ILE A 126 19.42 0.04 -15.51
N CYS A 127 20.69 0.31 -15.22
CA CYS A 127 21.06 1.31 -14.21
C CYS A 127 20.48 2.69 -14.51
N CYS A 128 20.58 3.12 -15.77
CA CYS A 128 20.01 4.41 -16.21
C CYS A 128 18.48 4.42 -16.09
N ALA A 129 17.80 3.35 -16.49
CA ALA A 129 16.35 3.24 -16.33
C ALA A 129 15.93 3.35 -14.86
N LEU A 130 16.64 2.69 -13.95
CA LEU A 130 16.39 2.81 -12.51
C LEU A 130 16.62 4.24 -11.99
N VAL A 131 17.67 4.91 -12.43
CA VAL A 131 17.93 6.32 -12.06
C VAL A 131 16.81 7.23 -12.54
N VAL A 132 16.31 7.03 -13.76
CA VAL A 132 15.16 7.79 -14.29
C VAL A 132 13.92 7.56 -13.44
N CYS A 133 13.60 6.31 -13.09
CA CYS A 133 12.46 5.99 -12.24
C CYS A 133 12.58 6.60 -10.83
N LEU A 134 13.78 6.53 -10.23
CA LEU A 134 14.07 7.19 -8.95
C LEU A 134 13.90 8.72 -9.06
N GLY A 135 14.33 9.31 -10.19
CA GLY A 135 14.14 10.73 -10.47
C GLY A 135 12.67 11.13 -10.52
N ILE A 136 11.83 10.35 -11.18
CA ILE A 136 10.38 10.58 -11.25
C ILE A 136 9.76 10.48 -9.83
N GLY A 137 10.08 9.43 -9.08
CA GLY A 137 9.61 9.27 -7.71
C GLY A 137 10.07 10.41 -6.79
N ALA A 138 11.33 10.86 -6.92
CA ALA A 138 11.86 11.99 -6.17
C ALA A 138 11.12 13.29 -6.50
N ILE A 139 10.81 13.55 -7.77
CA ILE A 139 10.03 14.72 -8.19
C ILE A 139 8.63 14.68 -7.59
N ASN A 140 7.94 13.54 -7.64
CA ASN A 140 6.63 13.36 -7.03
C ASN A 140 6.67 13.62 -5.52
N GLY A 141 7.68 13.05 -4.83
CA GLY A 141 7.87 13.29 -3.39
C GLY A 141 8.16 14.75 -3.06
N LEU A 142 8.99 15.43 -3.85
CA LEU A 142 9.28 16.86 -3.69
C LEU A 142 8.03 17.72 -3.88
N ILE A 143 7.21 17.44 -4.89
CA ILE A 143 5.93 18.13 -5.13
C ILE A 143 5.02 17.96 -3.92
N THR A 144 4.88 16.74 -3.41
CA THR A 144 4.03 16.44 -2.25
C THR A 144 4.52 17.18 -1.00
N VAL A 145 5.81 17.08 -0.68
CA VAL A 145 6.36 17.60 0.59
C VAL A 145 6.54 19.12 0.56
N PHE A 146 7.09 19.68 -0.52
CA PHE A 146 7.44 21.11 -0.55
C PHE A 146 6.33 22.01 -1.06
N LEU A 147 5.49 21.51 -1.97
CA LEU A 147 4.37 22.29 -2.49
C LEU A 147 3.06 22.02 -1.73
N ASN A 148 3.07 21.12 -0.74
CA ASN A 148 1.89 20.67 0.01
C ASN A 148 0.73 20.24 -0.92
N VAL A 149 1.06 19.64 -2.06
CA VAL A 149 0.08 19.06 -2.97
C VAL A 149 -0.22 17.64 -2.49
N PRO A 150 -1.50 17.24 -2.35
CA PRO A 150 -1.82 15.85 -2.03
C PRO A 150 -1.14 14.88 -3.00
N SER A 151 -0.51 13.81 -2.48
CA SER A 151 0.28 12.87 -3.28
C SER A 151 -0.49 12.30 -4.46
N PHE A 152 -1.76 11.94 -4.25
CA PHE A 152 -2.60 11.39 -5.32
C PHE A 152 -2.78 12.38 -6.49
N VAL A 153 -2.78 13.71 -6.25
CA VAL A 153 -2.90 14.72 -7.30
C VAL A 153 -1.57 14.85 -8.07
N GLY A 154 -0.45 14.91 -7.34
CA GLY A 154 0.88 15.00 -7.94
C GLY A 154 1.21 13.77 -8.78
N THR A 155 1.00 12.58 -8.23
CA THR A 155 1.27 11.32 -8.92
C THR A 155 0.29 11.04 -10.06
N LEU A 156 -0.97 11.48 -9.95
CA LEU A 156 -1.93 11.44 -11.04
C LEU A 156 -1.48 12.33 -12.21
N ALA A 157 -0.97 13.52 -11.92
CA ALA A 157 -0.42 14.40 -12.97
C ALA A 157 0.74 13.74 -13.70
N THR A 158 1.67 13.12 -12.98
CA THR A 158 2.80 12.36 -13.54
C THR A 158 2.33 11.17 -14.40
N ASN A 159 1.18 10.60 -14.11
CA ASN A 159 0.60 9.49 -14.86
C ASN A 159 0.18 9.88 -16.30
N PHE A 160 0.01 11.17 -16.58
CA PHE A 160 -0.41 11.69 -17.88
C PHE A 160 0.74 12.38 -18.68
N VAL A 161 1.95 12.41 -18.14
CA VAL A 161 3.15 12.98 -18.78
C VAL A 161 4.00 11.88 -19.38
#